data_4638a7ce6489b546f8b28532db78a2ab
#
_entry.id   4638a7ce6489b546f8b28532db78a2ab
#
_cell.length_a   1.000
_cell.length_b   1.000
_cell.length_c   1.000
_cell.angle_alpha   90.00
_cell.angle_beta   90.00
_cell.angle_gamma   90.00
#
_symmetry.space_group_name_H-M   'P 1'
#
loop_
_entity.id
_entity.type
_entity.pdbx_description
1 polymer ?
#
loop_
_entity_poly.entity_id
_entity_poly.type
_entity_poly.pdbx_seq_one_letter_code
_entity_poly.pdbx_strand_id
1 'polypeptide(L)'
;MTAATIDSSILAMRQGAGGILDIKKLLNNRDTVLTDSLTSVLRKDLGSKERLLRLLTQMKSTHNASLDKHVYDDIVQKDTLYLCVNKPYEFSFRSKDVIHSAYFPHFRTQMNTVPGYGTRMKFTPNKTTEEMQTIKNLPTFNYVLMCNKICGGAHYKMKLMVVVLEESEYNAWMKGRAAKNFKATYFPAPAAPAAAATPAKDTVKTAMN
;
A
#
# COMPACT_ATOMS: atom_id res chain seq x y z
N MET A 1 -3.43 -0.34 10.49
CA MET A 1 -3.29 1.14 10.54
C MET A 1 -3.21 1.54 11.98
N THR A 2 -2.28 2.41 12.35
CA THR A 2 -2.20 3.00 13.70
C THR A 2 -3.12 4.21 13.83
N ALA A 3 -3.42 4.64 15.06
CA ALA A 3 -4.22 5.84 15.32
C ALA A 3 -3.65 7.06 14.56
N ALA A 4 -2.34 7.26 14.60
CA ALA A 4 -1.66 8.36 13.90
C ALA A 4 -1.82 8.30 12.37
N THR A 5 -1.78 7.10 11.76
CA THR A 5 -2.00 6.96 10.31
C THR A 5 -3.46 7.17 9.93
N ILE A 6 -4.41 6.85 10.80
CA ILE A 6 -5.82 7.15 10.59
C ILE A 6 -6.04 8.66 10.62
N ASP A 7 -5.48 9.36 11.61
CA ASP A 7 -5.61 10.81 11.74
C ASP A 7 -4.97 11.56 10.57
N SER A 8 -3.77 11.18 10.16
CA SER A 8 -3.13 11.78 8.97
C SER A 8 -3.94 11.54 7.70
N SER A 9 -4.55 10.37 7.54
CA SER A 9 -5.43 10.06 6.41
C SER A 9 -6.71 10.89 6.41
N ILE A 10 -7.32 11.10 7.58
CA ILE A 10 -8.50 11.98 7.75
C ILE A 10 -8.14 13.42 7.39
N LEU A 11 -7.01 13.91 7.88
CA LEU A 11 -6.55 15.28 7.60
C LEU A 11 -6.28 15.49 6.11
N ALA A 12 -5.54 14.57 5.48
CA ALA A 12 -5.27 14.59 4.03
C ALA A 12 -6.56 14.57 3.20
N MET A 13 -7.54 13.76 3.59
CA MET A 13 -8.83 13.68 2.91
C MET A 13 -9.66 14.96 3.03
N ARG A 14 -9.56 15.67 4.15
CA ARG A 14 -10.28 16.94 4.37
C ARG A 14 -9.60 18.12 3.72
N GLN A 15 -8.28 18.29 3.91
CA GLN A 15 -7.53 19.52 3.67
C GLN A 15 -6.37 19.35 2.68
N GLY A 16 -6.04 18.11 2.27
CA GLY A 16 -4.98 17.86 1.28
C GLY A 16 -5.32 18.42 -0.09
N ALA A 17 -4.33 18.55 -0.95
CA ALA A 17 -4.51 18.97 -2.34
C ALA A 17 -5.55 18.07 -3.04
N GLY A 18 -6.58 18.68 -3.61
CA GLY A 18 -7.74 17.96 -4.13
C GLY A 18 -8.62 17.32 -3.06
N GLY A 19 -8.50 17.72 -1.79
CA GLY A 19 -9.35 17.25 -0.70
C GLY A 19 -10.80 17.73 -0.78
N ILE A 20 -11.61 17.32 0.20
CA ILE A 20 -13.05 17.68 0.25
C ILE A 20 -13.26 19.20 0.22
N LEU A 21 -12.43 19.96 0.98
CA LEU A 21 -12.54 21.41 1.05
C LEU A 21 -12.20 22.08 -0.28
N ASP A 22 -11.19 21.62 -0.99
CA ASP A 22 -10.79 22.15 -2.29
C ASP A 22 -11.89 21.90 -3.33
N ILE A 23 -12.44 20.69 -3.38
CA ILE A 23 -13.53 20.36 -4.32
C ILE A 23 -14.77 21.20 -4.01
N LYS A 24 -15.13 21.39 -2.74
CA LYS A 24 -16.24 22.25 -2.35
C LYS A 24 -16.02 23.72 -2.74
N LYS A 25 -14.79 24.24 -2.56
CA LYS A 25 -14.44 25.59 -3.03
C LYS A 25 -14.61 25.73 -4.54
N LEU A 26 -14.11 24.77 -5.32
CA LEU A 26 -14.25 24.77 -6.78
C LEU A 26 -15.72 24.73 -7.23
N LEU A 27 -16.54 23.87 -6.61
CA LEU A 27 -17.96 23.74 -6.93
C LEU A 27 -18.79 24.98 -6.54
N ASN A 28 -18.38 25.73 -5.51
CA ASN A 28 -19.09 26.91 -5.00
C ASN A 28 -18.52 28.22 -5.54
N ASN A 29 -17.42 28.19 -6.30
CA ASN A 29 -16.84 29.42 -6.87
C ASN A 29 -17.70 29.90 -8.05
N ARG A 30 -18.28 31.08 -7.90
CA ARG A 30 -19.13 31.73 -8.91
C ARG A 30 -18.33 32.28 -10.08
N ASP A 31 -17.04 32.56 -9.88
CA ASP A 31 -16.17 33.17 -10.90
C ASP A 31 -15.57 32.10 -11.84
N THR A 32 -15.72 30.83 -11.51
CA THR A 32 -15.21 29.72 -12.33
C THR A 32 -16.36 29.09 -13.12
N VAL A 33 -16.35 29.26 -14.43
CA VAL A 33 -17.31 28.57 -15.33
C VAL A 33 -16.87 27.11 -15.47
N LEU A 34 -17.52 26.22 -14.71
CA LEU A 34 -17.33 24.79 -14.85
C LEU A 34 -18.27 24.22 -15.91
N THR A 35 -17.75 23.35 -16.78
CA THR A 35 -18.60 22.58 -17.70
C THR A 35 -19.42 21.55 -16.92
N ASP A 36 -20.59 21.17 -17.47
CA ASP A 36 -21.48 20.17 -16.84
C ASP A 36 -20.76 18.83 -16.62
N SER A 37 -19.90 18.42 -17.57
CA SER A 37 -19.08 17.22 -17.46
C SER A 37 -18.13 17.30 -16.28
N LEU A 38 -17.39 18.40 -16.12
CA LEU A 38 -16.43 18.59 -15.02
C LEU A 38 -17.16 18.67 -13.67
N THR A 39 -18.29 19.37 -13.61
CA THR A 39 -19.14 19.44 -12.41
C THR A 39 -19.63 18.05 -12.00
N SER A 40 -20.04 17.22 -12.94
CA SER A 40 -20.44 15.82 -12.67
C SER A 40 -19.29 14.99 -12.10
N VAL A 41 -18.09 15.11 -12.67
CA VAL A 41 -16.89 14.41 -12.18
C VAL A 41 -16.52 14.85 -10.76
N LEU A 42 -16.50 16.17 -10.50
CA LEU A 42 -16.18 16.71 -9.18
C LEU A 42 -17.19 16.27 -8.10
N ARG A 43 -18.49 16.24 -8.44
CA ARG A 43 -19.54 15.76 -7.52
C ARG A 43 -19.38 14.28 -7.20
N LYS A 44 -19.02 13.42 -8.18
CA LYS A 44 -18.74 12.00 -7.96
C LYS A 44 -17.52 11.80 -7.08
N ASP A 45 -16.45 12.55 -7.32
CA ASP A 45 -15.22 12.50 -6.50
C ASP A 45 -15.51 12.96 -5.07
N LEU A 46 -16.23 14.06 -4.89
CA LEU A 46 -16.66 14.55 -3.59
C LEU A 46 -17.45 13.48 -2.81
N GLY A 47 -18.46 12.86 -3.43
CA GLY A 47 -19.24 11.79 -2.80
C GLY A 47 -18.40 10.57 -2.40
N SER A 48 -17.41 10.22 -3.22
CA SER A 48 -16.47 9.12 -2.90
C SER A 48 -15.59 9.47 -1.71
N LYS A 49 -15.05 10.69 -1.65
CA LYS A 49 -14.20 11.16 -0.54
C LYS A 49 -14.98 11.34 0.75
N GLU A 50 -16.21 11.83 0.71
CA GLU A 50 -17.07 11.94 1.89
C GLU A 50 -17.43 10.56 2.45
N ARG A 51 -17.65 9.56 1.59
CA ARG A 51 -17.85 8.17 2.02
C ARG A 51 -16.60 7.61 2.72
N LEU A 52 -15.41 7.79 2.11
CA LEU A 52 -14.15 7.35 2.69
C LEU A 52 -13.88 8.05 4.03
N LEU A 53 -14.17 9.35 4.13
CA LEU A 53 -14.02 10.08 5.39
C LEU A 53 -14.90 9.52 6.50
N ARG A 54 -16.15 9.15 6.20
CA ARG A 54 -17.04 8.48 7.19
C ARG A 54 -16.46 7.15 7.64
N LEU A 55 -15.96 6.32 6.72
CA LEU A 55 -15.33 5.04 7.05
C LEU A 55 -14.08 5.23 7.92
N LEU A 56 -13.20 6.17 7.59
CA LEU A 56 -12.02 6.49 8.39
C LEU A 56 -12.38 6.99 9.79
N THR A 57 -13.43 7.81 9.90
CA THR A 57 -13.94 8.31 11.18
C THR A 57 -14.50 7.16 12.04
N GLN A 58 -15.23 6.25 11.42
CA GLN A 58 -15.73 5.04 12.10
C GLN A 58 -14.56 4.13 12.51
N MET A 59 -13.56 3.93 11.65
CA MET A 59 -12.36 3.19 12.00
C MET A 59 -11.65 3.81 13.21
N LYS A 60 -11.55 5.15 13.25
CA LYS A 60 -10.96 5.85 14.40
C LYS A 60 -11.72 5.60 15.69
N SER A 61 -13.06 5.66 15.67
CA SER A 61 -13.89 5.45 16.87
C SER A 61 -13.82 4.02 17.43
N THR A 62 -13.54 3.03 16.57
CA THR A 62 -13.41 1.62 16.97
C THR A 62 -11.96 1.16 17.14
N HIS A 63 -10.99 2.03 16.88
CA HIS A 63 -9.57 1.69 16.94
C HIS A 63 -9.06 1.59 18.36
N ASN A 64 -8.34 0.51 18.66
CA ASN A 64 -7.69 0.32 19.95
C ASN A 64 -6.19 0.70 19.84
N ALA A 65 -5.85 1.90 20.28
CA ALA A 65 -4.49 2.44 20.20
C ALA A 65 -3.46 1.62 21.02
N SER A 66 -3.89 0.83 22.01
CA SER A 66 -2.97 -0.01 22.78
C SER A 66 -2.33 -1.13 21.95
N LEU A 67 -2.97 -1.49 20.82
CA LEU A 67 -2.48 -2.51 19.90
C LEU A 67 -1.48 -1.94 18.87
N ASP A 68 -1.34 -0.64 18.76
CA ASP A 68 -0.46 0.00 17.76
C ASP A 68 1.00 -0.41 17.90
N LYS A 69 1.45 -0.68 19.12
CA LYS A 69 2.82 -1.14 19.39
C LYS A 69 3.17 -2.47 18.68
N HIS A 70 2.18 -3.31 18.43
CA HIS A 70 2.38 -4.60 17.75
C HIS A 70 2.46 -4.49 16.23
N VAL A 71 2.26 -3.29 15.67
CA VAL A 71 2.30 -3.02 14.23
C VAL A 71 3.69 -2.48 13.81
N TYR A 72 4.48 -1.99 14.75
CA TYR A 72 5.72 -1.27 14.42
C TYR A 72 6.81 -2.16 13.80
N ASP A 73 6.82 -3.45 14.09
CA ASP A 73 7.73 -4.45 13.54
C ASP A 73 7.20 -5.13 12.28
N ASP A 74 5.93 -4.87 11.90
CA ASP A 74 5.32 -5.42 10.68
C ASP A 74 6.12 -5.04 9.43
N ILE A 75 6.24 -5.98 8.50
CA ILE A 75 6.87 -5.76 7.19
C ILE A 75 5.81 -5.38 6.19
N VAL A 76 5.95 -4.17 5.60
CA VAL A 76 5.05 -3.66 4.57
C VAL A 76 5.55 -4.06 3.19
N GLN A 77 4.74 -4.82 2.45
CA GLN A 77 4.99 -5.20 1.07
C GLN A 77 3.96 -4.53 0.16
N LYS A 78 4.40 -3.87 -0.90
CA LYS A 78 3.52 -3.10 -1.79
C LYS A 78 3.40 -3.72 -3.19
N ASP A 79 4.50 -4.20 -3.75
CA ASP A 79 4.57 -4.59 -5.17
C ASP A 79 4.65 -6.09 -5.37
N THR A 80 5.28 -6.80 -4.43
CA THR A 80 5.49 -8.24 -4.49
C THR A 80 5.30 -8.85 -3.11
N LEU A 81 4.52 -9.92 -3.05
CA LEU A 81 4.33 -10.73 -1.84
C LEU A 81 5.29 -11.91 -1.87
N TYR A 82 6.16 -12.01 -0.88
CA TYR A 82 7.10 -13.12 -0.72
C TYR A 82 6.56 -14.12 0.29
N LEU A 83 6.55 -15.38 -0.08
CA LEU A 83 6.11 -16.52 0.74
C LEU A 83 7.22 -17.57 0.78
N CYS A 84 7.29 -18.33 1.87
CA CYS A 84 8.16 -19.51 1.99
C CYS A 84 7.39 -20.76 1.59
N VAL A 85 8.03 -21.66 0.85
CA VAL A 85 7.47 -22.96 0.50
C VAL A 85 7.18 -23.80 1.76
N ASN A 86 6.13 -24.61 1.71
CA ASN A 86 5.71 -25.54 2.76
C ASN A 86 5.40 -24.89 4.13
N LYS A 87 5.25 -23.56 4.20
CA LYS A 87 4.78 -22.88 5.42
C LYS A 87 3.32 -22.44 5.29
N PRO A 88 2.50 -22.66 6.33
CA PRO A 88 1.11 -22.23 6.32
C PRO A 88 1.01 -20.71 6.52
N TYR A 89 0.17 -20.07 5.71
CA TYR A 89 -0.13 -18.63 5.80
C TYR A 89 -1.61 -18.41 6.07
N GLU A 90 -1.89 -17.51 7.00
CA GLU A 90 -3.22 -16.96 7.21
C GLU A 90 -3.28 -15.54 6.67
N PHE A 91 -4.21 -15.30 5.76
CA PHE A 91 -4.48 -13.98 5.20
C PHE A 91 -5.73 -13.40 5.84
N SER A 92 -5.60 -12.20 6.38
CA SER A 92 -6.74 -11.40 6.85
C SER A 92 -6.97 -10.24 5.90
N PHE A 93 -8.15 -10.19 5.29
CA PHE A 93 -8.50 -9.19 4.29
C PHE A 93 -9.50 -8.18 4.81
N ARG A 94 -9.31 -6.93 4.43
CA ARG A 94 -10.24 -5.84 4.69
C ARG A 94 -10.31 -4.92 3.48
N SER A 95 -11.49 -4.43 3.17
CA SER A 95 -11.68 -3.40 2.15
C SER A 95 -11.98 -2.05 2.81
N LYS A 96 -11.51 -0.97 2.19
CA LYS A 96 -11.75 0.40 2.64
C LYS A 96 -12.90 1.09 1.91
N ASP A 97 -13.28 0.59 0.73
CA ASP A 97 -14.19 1.29 -0.19
C ASP A 97 -15.35 0.42 -0.66
N VAL A 98 -15.10 -0.56 -1.53
CA VAL A 98 -16.09 -1.44 -2.14
C VAL A 98 -15.70 -2.91 -1.93
N ILE A 99 -16.53 -3.82 -2.40
CA ILE A 99 -16.20 -5.26 -2.38
C ILE A 99 -15.14 -5.53 -3.44
N HIS A 100 -14.03 -6.14 -3.04
CA HIS A 100 -13.00 -6.72 -3.88
C HIS A 100 -12.96 -8.23 -3.68
N SER A 101 -12.03 -8.90 -4.34
CA SER A 101 -11.76 -10.31 -4.10
C SER A 101 -10.26 -10.55 -4.16
N ALA A 102 -9.72 -11.18 -3.12
CA ALA A 102 -8.38 -11.72 -3.13
C ALA A 102 -8.41 -13.07 -3.83
N TYR A 103 -7.97 -13.13 -5.09
CA TYR A 103 -7.97 -14.33 -5.90
C TYR A 103 -6.53 -14.73 -6.24
N PHE A 104 -6.16 -15.94 -5.82
CA PHE A 104 -4.90 -16.58 -6.11
C PHE A 104 -5.14 -17.75 -7.10
N PRO A 105 -5.15 -17.50 -8.40
CA PRO A 105 -5.51 -18.53 -9.39
C PRO A 105 -4.66 -19.79 -9.31
N HIS A 106 -3.36 -19.64 -9.12
CA HIS A 106 -2.42 -20.76 -9.07
C HIS A 106 -2.51 -21.60 -7.80
N PHE A 107 -3.01 -21.02 -6.70
CA PHE A 107 -3.31 -21.73 -5.46
C PHE A 107 -4.76 -22.18 -5.37
N ARG A 108 -5.58 -21.90 -6.41
CA ARG A 108 -7.01 -22.25 -6.49
C ARG A 108 -7.83 -21.76 -5.29
N THR A 109 -7.47 -20.59 -4.77
CA THR A 109 -8.13 -20.01 -3.61
C THR A 109 -8.64 -18.61 -3.91
N GLN A 110 -9.76 -18.26 -3.29
CA GLN A 110 -10.40 -16.96 -3.41
C GLN A 110 -11.11 -16.58 -2.12
N MET A 111 -11.06 -15.31 -1.77
CA MET A 111 -11.81 -14.74 -0.65
C MET A 111 -12.31 -13.34 -1.00
N ASN A 112 -13.59 -13.07 -0.79
CA ASN A 112 -14.12 -11.72 -0.96
C ASN A 112 -13.65 -10.82 0.19
N THR A 113 -13.31 -9.57 -0.15
CA THR A 113 -12.96 -8.53 0.83
C THR A 113 -14.10 -7.54 0.89
N VAL A 114 -14.76 -7.47 2.04
CA VAL A 114 -15.99 -6.70 2.23
C VAL A 114 -15.73 -5.50 3.13
N PRO A 115 -16.19 -4.29 2.77
CA PRO A 115 -16.07 -3.12 3.63
C PRO A 115 -16.74 -3.34 4.98
N GLY A 116 -16.05 -2.98 6.06
CA GLY A 116 -16.55 -3.13 7.42
C GLY A 116 -16.49 -4.55 8.00
N TYR A 117 -16.05 -5.53 7.21
CA TYR A 117 -15.92 -6.93 7.64
C TYR A 117 -14.53 -7.49 7.35
N GLY A 118 -13.96 -8.21 8.30
CA GLY A 118 -12.68 -8.92 8.15
C GLY A 118 -12.92 -10.36 7.68
N THR A 119 -12.42 -10.71 6.50
CA THR A 119 -12.45 -12.08 5.98
C THR A 119 -11.08 -12.73 6.11
N ARG A 120 -11.04 -14.04 6.24
CA ARG A 120 -9.79 -14.79 6.44
C ARG A 120 -9.71 -15.98 5.50
N MET A 121 -8.49 -16.30 5.09
CA MET A 121 -8.19 -17.44 4.25
C MET A 121 -6.83 -18.01 4.65
N LYS A 122 -6.70 -19.34 4.57
CA LYS A 122 -5.43 -20.04 4.85
C LYS A 122 -5.05 -20.91 3.68
N PHE A 123 -3.77 -20.94 3.34
CA PHE A 123 -3.19 -21.93 2.46
C PHE A 123 -1.68 -22.10 2.70
N THR A 124 -1.14 -23.20 2.18
CA THR A 124 0.28 -23.52 2.22
C THR A 124 0.78 -23.66 0.79
N PRO A 125 1.74 -22.82 0.33
CA PRO A 125 2.39 -23.01 -0.96
C PRO A 125 3.24 -24.29 -0.92
N ASN A 126 3.10 -25.16 -1.89
CA ASN A 126 3.81 -26.45 -1.94
C ASN A 126 4.89 -26.52 -3.04
N LYS A 127 5.03 -25.47 -3.84
CA LYS A 127 6.05 -25.39 -4.90
C LYS A 127 6.63 -23.98 -4.94
N THR A 128 7.94 -23.89 -5.15
CA THR A 128 8.61 -22.61 -5.34
C THR A 128 8.26 -21.98 -6.69
N THR A 129 8.58 -20.71 -6.87
CA THR A 129 8.42 -20.03 -8.15
C THR A 129 9.33 -20.64 -9.21
N GLU A 130 10.59 -20.99 -8.87
CA GLU A 130 11.55 -21.60 -9.76
C GLU A 130 11.12 -23.00 -10.22
N GLU A 131 10.64 -23.84 -9.30
CA GLU A 131 10.08 -25.16 -9.65
C GLU A 131 8.93 -25.01 -10.66
N MET A 132 8.05 -24.03 -10.46
CA MET A 132 6.93 -23.80 -11.38
C MET A 132 7.38 -23.22 -12.72
N GLN A 133 8.42 -22.42 -12.76
CA GLN A 133 9.04 -21.96 -14.01
C GLN A 133 9.57 -23.13 -14.81
N THR A 134 10.24 -24.07 -14.15
CA THR A 134 10.74 -25.30 -14.78
C THR A 134 9.61 -26.20 -15.28
N ILE A 135 8.62 -26.48 -14.45
CA ILE A 135 7.47 -27.33 -14.79
C ILE A 135 6.69 -26.78 -16.00
N LYS A 136 6.53 -25.46 -16.07
CA LYS A 136 5.80 -24.78 -17.15
C LYS A 136 6.67 -24.46 -18.37
N ASN A 137 7.96 -24.68 -18.27
CA ASN A 137 8.96 -24.22 -19.26
C ASN A 137 8.79 -22.72 -19.60
N LEU A 138 8.56 -21.89 -18.57
CA LEU A 138 8.29 -20.46 -18.69
C LEU A 138 9.10 -19.68 -17.65
N PRO A 139 10.30 -19.19 -18.02
CA PRO A 139 11.20 -18.47 -17.08
C PRO A 139 10.60 -17.18 -16.48
N THR A 140 9.61 -16.61 -17.14
CA THR A 140 8.91 -15.38 -16.68
C THR A 140 7.72 -15.65 -15.79
N PHE A 141 7.44 -16.93 -15.46
CA PHE A 141 6.31 -17.27 -14.62
C PHE A 141 6.48 -16.71 -13.21
N ASN A 142 5.39 -16.14 -12.70
CA ASN A 142 5.22 -15.79 -11.29
C ASN A 142 3.80 -16.13 -10.87
N TYR A 143 3.63 -16.48 -9.60
CA TYR A 143 2.32 -16.53 -9.00
C TYR A 143 1.72 -15.11 -8.94
N VAL A 144 0.42 -15.01 -8.88
CA VAL A 144 -0.27 -13.73 -8.80
C VAL A 144 -1.41 -13.75 -7.79
N LEU A 145 -1.62 -12.63 -7.14
CA LEU A 145 -2.83 -12.26 -6.44
C LEU A 145 -3.52 -11.16 -7.25
N MET A 146 -4.78 -11.35 -7.59
CA MET A 146 -5.53 -10.38 -8.37
C MET A 146 -6.96 -10.22 -7.84
N CYS A 147 -7.59 -9.10 -8.19
CA CYS A 147 -9.01 -8.91 -7.95
C CYS A 147 -9.83 -9.56 -9.07
N ASN A 148 -10.84 -10.36 -8.72
CA ASN A 148 -11.79 -10.93 -9.70
C ASN A 148 -13.25 -10.46 -9.50
N LYS A 149 -13.45 -9.37 -8.74
CA LYS A 149 -14.73 -8.65 -8.61
C LYS A 149 -14.61 -7.27 -9.24
N ILE A 150 -15.51 -6.92 -10.14
CA ILE A 150 -15.53 -5.59 -10.75
C ILE A 150 -15.75 -4.54 -9.65
N CYS A 151 -14.71 -3.82 -9.31
CA CYS A 151 -14.67 -2.89 -8.18
C CYS A 151 -14.52 -1.41 -8.58
N GLY A 152 -14.39 -1.13 -9.87
CA GLY A 152 -14.28 0.23 -10.40
C GLY A 152 -13.31 0.34 -11.57
N GLY A 153 -13.04 1.56 -12.02
CA GLY A 153 -12.21 1.83 -13.22
C GLY A 153 -10.75 1.36 -13.11
N ALA A 154 -10.22 1.17 -11.90
CA ALA A 154 -8.87 0.66 -11.68
C ALA A 154 -8.79 -0.87 -11.48
N HIS A 155 -9.92 -1.58 -11.62
CA HIS A 155 -10.00 -3.02 -11.38
C HIS A 155 -8.93 -3.82 -12.14
N TYR A 156 -8.69 -3.49 -13.41
CA TYR A 156 -7.72 -4.18 -14.26
C TYR A 156 -6.26 -4.04 -13.79
N LYS A 157 -5.95 -3.04 -12.97
CA LYS A 157 -4.62 -2.80 -12.39
C LYS A 157 -4.39 -3.52 -11.06
N MET A 158 -5.44 -4.08 -10.46
CA MET A 158 -5.36 -4.70 -9.13
C MET A 158 -4.74 -6.09 -9.21
N LYS A 159 -3.43 -6.09 -9.38
CA LYS A 159 -2.59 -7.29 -9.43
C LYS A 159 -1.34 -7.10 -8.59
N LEU A 160 -1.00 -8.10 -7.79
CA LEU A 160 0.21 -8.21 -7.00
C LEU A 160 0.97 -9.46 -7.42
N MET A 161 2.27 -9.35 -7.63
CA MET A 161 3.13 -10.51 -7.87
C MET A 161 3.30 -11.30 -6.57
N VAL A 162 3.33 -12.62 -6.69
CA VAL A 162 3.61 -13.50 -5.55
C VAL A 162 4.79 -14.38 -5.91
N VAL A 163 5.82 -14.36 -5.07
CA VAL A 163 7.05 -15.15 -5.23
C VAL A 163 7.13 -16.11 -4.07
N VAL A 164 7.24 -17.39 -4.35
CA VAL A 164 7.45 -18.44 -3.36
C VAL A 164 8.92 -18.83 -3.40
N LEU A 165 9.60 -18.64 -2.28
CA LEU A 165 11.04 -18.88 -2.10
C LEU A 165 11.28 -20.13 -1.27
N GLU A 166 12.48 -20.69 -1.40
CA GLU A 166 13.03 -21.65 -0.46
C GLU A 166 13.25 -21.01 0.92
N GLU A 167 13.31 -21.83 1.96
CA GLU A 167 13.42 -21.34 3.34
C GLU A 167 14.69 -20.51 3.57
N SER A 168 15.80 -20.89 2.99
CA SER A 168 17.09 -20.18 3.10
C SER A 168 17.01 -18.77 2.48
N GLU A 169 16.44 -18.67 1.29
CA GLU A 169 16.26 -17.41 0.55
C GLU A 169 15.24 -16.50 1.23
N TYR A 170 14.12 -17.10 1.68
CA TYR A 170 13.10 -16.37 2.43
C TYR A 170 13.66 -15.75 3.72
N ASN A 171 14.48 -16.52 4.47
CA ASN A 171 15.12 -16.01 5.69
C ASN A 171 16.15 -14.92 5.40
N ALA A 172 16.91 -15.02 4.31
CA ALA A 172 17.81 -13.95 3.88
C ALA A 172 17.05 -12.67 3.50
N TRP A 173 15.95 -12.82 2.75
CA TRP A 173 15.06 -11.72 2.40
C TRP A 173 14.43 -11.06 3.64
N MET A 174 13.94 -11.86 4.60
CA MET A 174 13.35 -11.36 5.85
C MET A 174 14.35 -10.54 6.67
N LYS A 175 15.61 -10.99 6.80
CA LYS A 175 16.68 -10.23 7.47
C LYS A 175 16.92 -8.88 6.81
N GLY A 176 16.95 -8.82 5.48
CA GLY A 176 17.09 -7.58 4.73
C GLY A 176 15.89 -6.62 4.87
N ARG A 177 14.70 -7.16 5.13
CA ARG A 177 13.47 -6.38 5.31
C ARG A 177 13.20 -5.94 6.74
N ALA A 178 13.76 -6.59 7.74
CA ALA A 178 13.57 -6.24 9.15
C ALA A 178 13.93 -4.76 9.43
N ALA A 179 14.93 -4.22 8.73
CA ALA A 179 15.29 -2.80 8.79
C ALA A 179 14.28 -1.85 8.13
N LYS A 180 13.37 -2.36 7.30
CA LYS A 180 12.32 -1.62 6.57
C LYS A 180 10.93 -1.99 7.08
N ASN A 181 10.77 -2.07 8.38
CA ASN A 181 9.51 -2.36 9.05
C ASN A 181 8.51 -1.18 8.92
N PHE A 182 7.30 -1.38 9.41
CA PHE A 182 6.24 -0.37 9.38
C PHE A 182 6.68 0.95 10.02
N LYS A 183 7.35 0.89 11.18
CA LYS A 183 7.84 2.08 11.88
C LYS A 183 8.84 2.87 11.02
N ALA A 184 9.84 2.21 10.43
CA ALA A 184 10.83 2.87 9.58
C ALA A 184 10.20 3.43 8.29
N THR A 185 9.16 2.79 7.77
CA THR A 185 8.50 3.19 6.52
C THR A 185 7.58 4.40 6.69
N TYR A 186 6.80 4.44 7.78
CA TYR A 186 5.77 5.46 7.99
C TYR A 186 6.11 6.51 9.04
N PHE A 187 7.10 6.22 9.90
CA PHE A 187 7.61 7.12 10.94
C PHE A 187 9.13 7.14 10.91
N PRO A 188 9.77 7.54 9.79
CA PRO A 188 11.22 7.63 9.73
C PRO A 188 11.71 8.60 10.81
N ALA A 189 12.82 8.23 11.48
CA ALA A 189 13.50 9.16 12.36
C ALA A 189 13.87 10.43 11.55
N PRO A 190 13.81 11.65 12.14
CA PRO A 190 14.25 12.85 11.45
C PRO A 190 15.68 12.63 10.94
N ALA A 191 15.89 12.91 9.65
CA ALA A 191 17.22 12.78 9.06
C ALA A 191 18.22 13.56 9.90
N ALA A 192 19.30 12.92 10.34
CA ALA A 192 20.38 13.61 11.01
C ALA A 192 20.80 14.81 10.13
N PRO A 193 21.01 16.01 10.68
CA PRO A 193 21.44 17.16 9.89
C PRO A 193 22.67 16.74 9.10
N ALA A 194 22.61 16.91 7.77
CA ALA A 194 23.74 16.61 6.89
C ALA A 194 24.96 17.35 7.47
N ALA A 195 26.00 16.58 7.80
CA ALA A 195 27.25 17.15 8.24
C ALA A 195 27.67 18.22 7.22
N ALA A 196 27.80 19.46 7.66
CA ALA A 196 28.16 20.59 6.82
C ALA A 196 29.42 20.19 6.04
N ALA A 197 29.30 20.11 4.71
CA ALA A 197 30.42 19.88 3.84
C ALA A 197 31.44 20.98 4.09
N THR A 198 32.60 20.63 4.63
CA THR A 198 33.73 21.52 4.81
C THR A 198 34.09 22.09 3.43
N PRO A 199 34.15 23.40 3.22
CA PRO A 199 34.53 23.93 1.91
C PRO A 199 35.95 23.48 1.57
N ALA A 200 36.11 22.86 0.43
CA ALA A 200 37.40 22.48 -0.12
C ALA A 200 38.26 23.76 -0.25
N LYS A 201 39.43 23.77 0.36
CA LYS A 201 40.44 24.84 0.19
C LYS A 201 40.91 24.77 -1.25
N ASP A 202 40.55 25.75 -2.05
CA ASP A 202 41.17 26.03 -3.34
C ASP A 202 42.67 26.32 -3.15
N THR A 203 43.50 25.36 -3.50
CA THR A 203 44.92 25.59 -3.70
C THR A 203 45.13 26.19 -5.09
N VAL A 204 45.18 27.52 -5.09
CA VAL A 204 45.69 28.29 -6.26
C VAL A 204 47.18 27.91 -6.49
N LYS A 205 47.43 27.13 -7.50
CA LYS A 205 48.82 26.97 -8.04
C LYS A 205 49.14 28.18 -8.92
N THR A 206 49.91 29.11 -8.34
CA THR A 206 50.59 30.14 -9.10
C THR A 206 51.65 29.48 -9.99
N ALA A 207 51.48 29.51 -11.30
CA ALA A 207 52.53 29.19 -12.24
C ALA A 207 53.28 30.52 -12.59
N MET A 208 54.51 30.61 -12.15
CA MET A 208 55.48 31.56 -12.68
C MET A 208 56.36 30.87 -13.70
N ASN A 209 56.57 31.55 -14.81
CA ASN A 209 57.49 31.38 -15.97
C ASN A 209 57.04 30.45 -17.04
#